data_84aeeb41f1bde678f857384773210c05
#
_entry.id   84aeeb41f1bde678f857384773210c05
#
_cell.length_a   1.000
_cell.length_b   1.000
_cell.length_c   1.000
_cell.angle_alpha   90.00
_cell.angle_beta   90.00
_cell.angle_gamma   90.00
#
_symmetry.space_group_name_H-M   'P 1'
#
loop_
_entity.id
_entity.type
_entity.pdbx_description
1 polymer ?
#
loop_
_entity_poly.entity_id
_entity_poly.type
_entity_poly.pdbx_seq_one_letter_code
_entity_poly.pdbx_strand_id
1 'polypeptide(L)'
;MKKSSDKVVDVVRDLLTTDLESQHAYVEQISREGERGYALIAANTFVQGMRDSGYKSTATAIDEFGDNSYQSGANRIDVVYSTTDKGQSIDAIAVIDDGHGMEPGMIRAAVLWGGTHRFNDRSGFGRYGFGLPSAAVSITQQYEVFSKVEGGDWHKVCINLNEIAEGKLTNKSGLILAPEAVKASLPKFVSEALGERELKSGTVIHLIAPDRLTSGFRRPVSFEQKMLEHLGLVYRGILRLCQIFVNGKRVDPVDPLFLDPNGRYYDVDNGQKAEAQPSTEFKFANSRGEEGTVRLRFSYMNPLFQRAADGKTLKTRMGIMKENNAYMIVTRAGRQIDLVTRTHFSKPADNITIINYDRNWDIELDFDPVLDEEFGITVNKQQVTLSERIWQKLADEKVPVIVKGLRSRFKKETDDLKEETERQRASEEVMKEAAKFSTRPRNKPSDKKQERARQNARSEAKKKAEQTREPEQLVMQGLLEEYSARPFVIEFESLEGAPFYRVEQYGPQVRVWVNRRHRFYTDIYSSADARLRSALELLLFTLGTCEVESEGDRELFYSVERTEWSRRLETVLALLDRHASVEDAGSAAAEAEEVASAESQSAA
;
A
#
# COMPACT_ATOMS: atom_id res chain seq x y z
N MET A 1 -7.76 14.75 49.87
CA MET A 1 -7.96 14.13 48.54
C MET A 1 -9.39 13.65 48.25
N LYS A 2 -10.20 13.16 49.19
CA LYS A 2 -11.62 12.77 48.97
C LYS A 2 -12.55 13.93 48.54
N LYS A 3 -12.42 15.15 49.10
CA LYS A 3 -13.27 16.29 48.74
C LYS A 3 -13.09 16.88 47.33
N SER A 4 -12.01 16.53 46.63
CA SER A 4 -11.77 16.98 45.24
C SER A 4 -12.40 16.03 44.22
N SER A 5 -12.48 14.72 44.53
CA SER A 5 -13.12 13.74 43.63
C SER A 5 -14.65 13.90 43.60
N ASP A 6 -15.25 14.22 44.72
CA ASP A 6 -16.71 14.38 44.82
C ASP A 6 -17.19 15.60 44.01
N LYS A 7 -16.45 16.73 44.03
CA LYS A 7 -16.77 17.89 43.18
C LYS A 7 -16.66 17.64 41.69
N VAL A 8 -15.70 16.80 41.23
CA VAL A 8 -15.58 16.46 39.83
C VAL A 8 -16.72 15.53 39.38
N VAL A 9 -17.13 14.61 40.25
CA VAL A 9 -18.27 13.72 39.99
C VAL A 9 -19.58 14.51 39.90
N ASP A 10 -19.79 15.48 40.77
CA ASP A 10 -20.99 16.34 40.74
C ASP A 10 -21.03 17.22 39.49
N VAL A 11 -19.92 17.85 39.08
CA VAL A 11 -19.82 18.62 37.82
C VAL A 11 -20.06 17.74 36.59
N VAL A 12 -19.51 16.52 36.55
CA VAL A 12 -19.72 15.57 35.43
C VAL A 12 -21.19 15.12 35.42
N ARG A 13 -21.82 14.92 36.59
CA ARG A 13 -23.23 14.55 36.68
C ARG A 13 -24.13 15.66 36.17
N ASP A 14 -23.88 16.92 36.56
CA ASP A 14 -24.65 18.11 36.12
C ASP A 14 -24.49 18.35 34.61
N LEU A 15 -23.34 18.03 34.03
CA LEU A 15 -23.09 18.12 32.57
C LEU A 15 -23.76 17.01 31.76
N LEU A 16 -24.00 15.84 32.35
CA LEU A 16 -24.51 14.66 31.65
C LEU A 16 -26.00 14.37 31.90
N THR A 17 -26.62 15.03 32.88
CA THR A 17 -28.04 14.83 33.19
C THR A 17 -28.88 15.99 32.69
N THR A 18 -29.93 15.69 31.91
CA THR A 18 -30.99 16.67 31.59
C THR A 18 -31.95 16.78 32.75
N ASP A 19 -32.35 18.02 33.14
CA ASP A 19 -33.38 18.23 34.12
C ASP A 19 -34.80 18.10 33.54
N LEU A 20 -35.76 17.87 34.38
CA LEU A 20 -37.16 17.68 34.02
C LEU A 20 -37.80 18.96 33.45
N GLU A 21 -37.30 20.11 33.84
CA GLU A 21 -37.79 21.44 33.42
C GLU A 21 -37.45 21.69 31.94
N SER A 22 -36.21 21.37 31.55
CA SER A 22 -35.78 21.38 30.13
C SER A 22 -36.61 20.44 29.26
N GLN A 23 -36.95 19.24 29.77
CA GLN A 23 -37.81 18.30 29.05
C GLN A 23 -39.24 18.85 28.90
N HIS A 24 -39.82 19.45 29.94
CA HIS A 24 -41.13 20.06 29.86
C HIS A 24 -41.17 21.24 28.90
N ALA A 25 -40.15 22.11 28.91
CA ALA A 25 -40.06 23.23 28.00
C ALA A 25 -40.00 22.75 26.54
N TYR A 26 -39.25 21.67 26.27
CA TYR A 26 -39.17 21.06 24.93
C TYR A 26 -40.53 20.45 24.49
N VAL A 27 -41.22 19.73 25.37
CA VAL A 27 -42.56 19.19 25.09
C VAL A 27 -43.56 20.30 24.80
N GLU A 28 -43.54 21.41 25.58
CA GLU A 28 -44.39 22.58 25.32
C GLU A 28 -44.08 23.24 23.98
N GLN A 29 -42.80 23.35 23.61
CA GLN A 29 -42.40 23.89 22.32
C GLN A 29 -42.98 23.08 21.18
N ILE A 30 -42.80 21.74 21.20
CA ILE A 30 -43.36 20.84 20.18
C ILE A 30 -44.88 20.95 20.12
N SER A 31 -45.55 21.02 21.26
CA SER A 31 -47.00 21.12 21.33
C SER A 31 -47.56 22.46 20.78
N ARG A 32 -46.77 23.54 20.83
CA ARG A 32 -47.12 24.86 20.27
C ARG A 32 -46.94 24.93 18.75
N GLU A 33 -46.15 24.03 18.15
CA GLU A 33 -45.93 23.96 16.71
C GLU A 33 -47.16 23.47 15.92
N GLY A 34 -48.30 23.25 16.56
CA GLY A 34 -49.63 23.05 15.97
C GLY A 34 -49.76 21.78 15.13
N GLU A 35 -50.18 21.89 13.87
CA GLU A 35 -50.40 20.76 12.95
C GLU A 35 -49.15 19.86 12.72
N ARG A 36 -47.94 20.33 13.06
CA ARG A 36 -46.72 19.56 12.95
C ARG A 36 -46.55 18.52 14.05
N GLY A 37 -47.15 18.74 15.21
CA GLY A 37 -47.18 17.82 16.36
C GLY A 37 -45.85 17.10 16.60
N TYR A 38 -45.91 15.89 17.07
CA TYR A 38 -44.76 14.98 17.24
C TYR A 38 -44.37 14.29 15.93
N ALA A 39 -43.83 15.06 14.95
CA ALA A 39 -43.30 14.48 13.73
C ALA A 39 -42.15 13.51 14.05
N LEU A 40 -42.19 12.31 13.49
CA LEU A 40 -41.13 11.30 13.69
C LEU A 40 -39.75 11.81 13.25
N ILE A 41 -39.71 12.75 12.31
CA ILE A 41 -38.46 13.35 11.79
C ILE A 41 -38.54 14.86 12.02
N ALA A 42 -37.75 15.35 12.98
CA ALA A 42 -37.49 16.77 13.15
C ALA A 42 -36.47 17.20 12.07
N ALA A 43 -36.94 17.80 10.99
CA ALA A 43 -36.22 17.99 9.76
C ALA A 43 -34.87 18.71 9.94
N ASN A 44 -34.84 19.84 10.69
CA ASN A 44 -33.61 20.61 10.93
C ASN A 44 -32.58 19.81 11.74
N THR A 45 -33.01 19.14 12.80
CA THR A 45 -32.16 18.32 13.67
C THR A 45 -31.68 17.08 12.92
N PHE A 46 -32.52 16.48 12.04
CA PHE A 46 -32.16 15.36 11.20
C PHE A 46 -31.03 15.73 10.23
N VAL A 47 -31.15 16.85 9.51
CA VAL A 47 -30.12 17.29 8.56
C VAL A 47 -28.80 17.61 9.29
N GLN A 48 -28.87 18.26 10.45
CA GLN A 48 -27.67 18.53 11.26
C GLN A 48 -27.05 17.22 11.79
N GLY A 49 -27.86 16.29 12.26
CA GLY A 49 -27.40 14.97 12.70
C GLY A 49 -26.75 14.17 11.56
N MET A 50 -27.30 14.23 10.34
CA MET A 50 -26.68 13.61 9.15
C MET A 50 -25.35 14.27 8.80
N ARG A 51 -25.21 15.58 9.00
CA ARG A 51 -23.96 16.29 8.78
C ARG A 51 -22.89 15.92 9.83
N ASP A 52 -23.28 15.71 11.09
CA ASP A 52 -22.39 15.39 12.20
C ASP A 52 -22.01 13.91 12.27
N SER A 53 -22.92 13.02 11.86
CA SER A 53 -22.69 11.57 11.74
C SER A 53 -22.01 11.15 10.44
N GLY A 54 -21.47 12.12 9.69
CA GLY A 54 -21.00 12.00 8.32
C GLY A 54 -19.81 11.05 8.10
N TYR A 55 -19.21 11.21 6.94
CA TYR A 55 -18.10 10.39 6.48
C TYR A 55 -16.83 10.63 7.30
N LYS A 56 -15.99 9.58 7.48
CA LYS A 56 -14.73 9.63 8.25
C LYS A 56 -13.74 10.68 7.73
N SER A 57 -13.78 10.97 6.44
CA SER A 57 -12.90 11.95 5.79
C SER A 57 -13.54 12.57 4.55
N THR A 58 -12.98 13.68 4.09
CA THR A 58 -13.32 14.29 2.80
C THR A 58 -13.17 13.30 1.65
N ALA A 59 -12.14 12.48 1.66
CA ALA A 59 -11.90 11.50 0.61
C ALA A 59 -13.00 10.44 0.56
N THR A 60 -13.39 9.89 1.72
CA THR A 60 -14.45 8.87 1.78
C THR A 60 -15.84 9.42 1.42
N ALA A 61 -16.08 10.72 1.60
CA ALA A 61 -17.29 11.36 1.12
C ALA A 61 -17.26 11.53 -0.43
N ILE A 62 -16.11 11.86 -1.01
CA ILE A 62 -15.93 11.94 -2.47
C ILE A 62 -16.06 10.55 -3.12
N ASP A 63 -15.65 9.48 -2.44
CA ASP A 63 -15.86 8.11 -2.93
C ASP A 63 -17.34 7.82 -3.25
N GLU A 64 -18.28 8.35 -2.46
CA GLU A 64 -19.70 8.13 -2.72
C GLU A 64 -20.16 8.72 -4.06
N PHE A 65 -19.58 9.86 -4.45
CA PHE A 65 -19.85 10.45 -5.76
C PHE A 65 -19.18 9.62 -6.86
N GLY A 66 -17.95 9.14 -6.63
CA GLY A 66 -17.26 8.23 -7.55
C GLY A 66 -18.02 6.92 -7.75
N ASP A 67 -18.54 6.32 -6.68
CA ASP A 67 -19.38 5.12 -6.73
C ASP A 67 -20.63 5.35 -7.59
N ASN A 68 -21.33 6.47 -7.40
CA ASN A 68 -22.52 6.83 -8.17
C ASN A 68 -22.18 7.07 -9.64
N SER A 69 -21.06 7.74 -9.92
CA SER A 69 -20.57 7.98 -11.28
C SER A 69 -20.25 6.67 -12.00
N TYR A 70 -19.52 5.75 -11.35
CA TYR A 70 -19.23 4.43 -11.92
C TYR A 70 -20.51 3.62 -12.20
N GLN A 71 -21.49 3.68 -11.27
CA GLN A 71 -22.79 3.01 -11.44
C GLN A 71 -23.65 3.61 -12.57
N SER A 72 -23.45 4.87 -12.89
CA SER A 72 -24.12 5.52 -14.04
C SER A 72 -23.49 5.14 -15.38
N GLY A 73 -22.53 4.22 -15.40
CA GLY A 73 -21.83 3.78 -16.60
C GLY A 73 -20.78 4.77 -17.11
N ALA A 74 -20.25 5.62 -16.23
CA ALA A 74 -19.19 6.54 -16.58
C ALA A 74 -17.91 5.81 -16.99
N ASN A 75 -17.28 6.26 -18.07
CA ASN A 75 -15.94 5.84 -18.48
C ASN A 75 -14.85 6.75 -17.91
N ARG A 76 -15.26 7.96 -17.50
CA ARG A 76 -14.36 8.94 -16.93
C ARG A 76 -15.02 9.73 -15.80
N ILE A 77 -14.24 9.92 -14.72
CA ILE A 77 -14.60 10.72 -13.56
C ILE A 77 -13.49 11.76 -13.35
N ASP A 78 -13.85 13.03 -13.21
CA ASP A 78 -12.92 14.11 -12.90
C ASP A 78 -13.29 14.71 -11.53
N VAL A 79 -12.36 14.71 -10.59
CA VAL A 79 -12.44 15.46 -9.34
C VAL A 79 -11.65 16.75 -9.53
N VAL A 80 -12.34 17.89 -9.54
CA VAL A 80 -11.73 19.20 -9.75
C VAL A 80 -12.05 20.14 -8.61
N TYR A 81 -11.21 21.12 -8.38
CA TYR A 81 -11.44 22.15 -7.37
C TYR A 81 -11.10 23.55 -7.90
N SER A 82 -11.78 24.57 -7.37
CA SER A 82 -11.34 25.95 -7.49
C SER A 82 -10.70 26.43 -6.19
N THR A 83 -9.95 27.52 -6.28
CA THR A 83 -9.22 28.11 -5.17
C THR A 83 -9.59 29.57 -4.99
N THR A 84 -9.47 30.05 -3.75
CA THR A 84 -9.56 31.48 -3.46
C THR A 84 -8.53 32.29 -4.28
N ASP A 85 -8.73 33.60 -4.45
CA ASP A 85 -7.88 34.50 -5.24
C ASP A 85 -6.37 34.39 -4.93
N LYS A 86 -6.01 33.95 -3.73
CA LYS A 86 -4.62 33.74 -3.32
C LYS A 86 -4.12 32.30 -3.53
N GLY A 87 -4.95 31.39 -4.04
CA GLY A 87 -4.59 29.99 -4.28
C GLY A 87 -4.25 29.18 -3.00
N GLN A 88 -4.58 29.70 -1.81
CA GLN A 88 -4.17 29.09 -0.54
C GLN A 88 -5.18 28.08 0.01
N SER A 89 -6.44 28.22 -0.32
CA SER A 89 -7.54 27.37 0.15
C SER A 89 -8.47 27.00 -1.00
N ILE A 90 -9.16 25.87 -0.84
CA ILE A 90 -10.17 25.39 -1.76
C ILE A 90 -11.47 26.12 -1.44
N ASP A 91 -12.13 26.71 -2.43
CA ASP A 91 -13.41 27.39 -2.31
C ASP A 91 -14.57 26.64 -2.99
N ALA A 92 -14.28 25.71 -3.89
CA ALA A 92 -15.27 24.76 -4.38
C ALA A 92 -14.62 23.44 -4.83
N ILE A 93 -15.39 22.35 -4.82
CA ILE A 93 -15.00 21.04 -5.34
C ILE A 93 -16.11 20.59 -6.28
N ALA A 94 -15.75 19.99 -7.41
CA ALA A 94 -16.72 19.32 -8.27
C ALA A 94 -16.26 17.91 -8.63
N VAL A 95 -17.21 16.97 -8.66
CA VAL A 95 -17.04 15.63 -9.23
C VAL A 95 -17.88 15.57 -10.50
N ILE A 96 -17.23 15.29 -11.61
CA ILE A 96 -17.79 15.32 -12.97
C ILE A 96 -17.72 13.92 -13.54
N ASP A 97 -18.81 13.42 -14.11
CA ASP A 97 -18.82 12.15 -14.82
C ASP A 97 -19.44 12.29 -16.22
N ASP A 98 -19.13 11.32 -17.07
CA ASP A 98 -19.68 11.14 -18.42
C ASP A 98 -20.70 9.98 -18.49
N GLY A 99 -21.34 9.65 -17.36
CA GLY A 99 -22.38 8.64 -17.29
C GLY A 99 -23.67 8.98 -18.04
N HIS A 100 -24.71 8.16 -17.91
CA HIS A 100 -25.97 8.38 -18.64
C HIS A 100 -26.72 9.66 -18.22
N GLY A 101 -26.37 10.28 -17.11
CA GLY A 101 -27.03 11.47 -16.60
C GLY A 101 -28.42 11.20 -16.02
N MET A 102 -29.12 12.29 -15.68
CA MET A 102 -30.45 12.27 -15.06
C MET A 102 -31.36 13.30 -15.71
N GLU A 103 -32.64 12.92 -15.89
CA GLU A 103 -33.69 13.88 -16.23
C GLU A 103 -34.04 14.79 -15.04
N PRO A 104 -34.65 15.96 -15.23
CA PRO A 104 -34.92 16.93 -14.16
C PRO A 104 -35.65 16.34 -12.94
N GLY A 105 -36.63 15.47 -13.15
CA GLY A 105 -37.33 14.78 -12.07
C GLY A 105 -36.44 13.83 -11.27
N MET A 106 -35.51 13.15 -11.96
CA MET A 106 -34.57 12.25 -11.30
C MET A 106 -33.51 13.01 -10.52
N ILE A 107 -33.04 14.19 -10.96
CA ILE A 107 -32.12 15.05 -10.20
C ILE A 107 -32.74 15.40 -8.84
N ARG A 108 -34.03 15.74 -8.82
CA ARG A 108 -34.78 16.03 -7.59
C ARG A 108 -34.88 14.81 -6.67
N ALA A 109 -35.10 13.63 -7.24
CA ALA A 109 -35.14 12.38 -6.47
C ALA A 109 -33.75 12.01 -5.90
N ALA A 110 -32.68 12.28 -6.62
CA ALA A 110 -31.30 11.95 -6.22
C ALA A 110 -30.82 12.74 -4.97
N VAL A 111 -31.38 13.92 -4.70
CA VAL A 111 -31.02 14.73 -3.53
C VAL A 111 -31.88 14.41 -2.28
N LEU A 112 -32.85 13.49 -2.38
CA LEU A 112 -33.65 13.07 -1.24
C LEU A 112 -32.89 12.08 -0.35
N TRP A 113 -32.97 12.24 0.97
CA TRP A 113 -32.55 11.21 1.89
C TRP A 113 -33.53 10.03 1.83
N GLY A 114 -33.02 8.86 1.37
CA GLY A 114 -33.84 7.69 1.11
C GLY A 114 -34.51 7.67 -0.28
N GLY A 115 -34.25 8.66 -1.11
CA GLY A 115 -34.73 8.71 -2.50
C GLY A 115 -33.96 7.74 -3.41
N THR A 116 -34.45 6.52 -3.56
CA THR A 116 -33.84 5.54 -4.46
C THR A 116 -34.92 4.71 -5.18
N HIS A 117 -34.74 4.55 -6.48
CA HIS A 117 -35.52 3.57 -7.27
C HIS A 117 -34.93 2.15 -7.18
N ARG A 118 -33.74 2.02 -6.53
CA ARG A 118 -32.99 0.75 -6.40
C ARG A 118 -33.10 0.16 -5.00
N PHE A 119 -34.17 0.45 -4.27
CA PHE A 119 -34.37 -0.14 -2.95
C PHE A 119 -34.38 -1.66 -3.07
N ASN A 120 -33.47 -2.35 -2.35
CA ASN A 120 -33.19 -3.78 -2.45
C ASN A 120 -32.45 -4.26 -3.73
N ASP A 121 -32.07 -3.40 -4.67
CA ASP A 121 -31.16 -3.80 -5.74
C ASP A 121 -29.73 -3.96 -5.18
N ARG A 122 -29.20 -5.18 -5.26
CA ARG A 122 -27.87 -5.56 -4.75
C ARG A 122 -26.79 -5.56 -5.81
N SER A 123 -27.15 -5.32 -7.07
CA SER A 123 -26.19 -5.32 -8.18
C SER A 123 -25.26 -4.10 -8.16
N GLY A 124 -25.68 -2.99 -7.51
CA GLY A 124 -24.94 -1.73 -7.46
C GLY A 124 -24.24 -1.42 -6.12
N PHE A 125 -23.49 -0.33 -6.07
CA PHE A 125 -22.87 0.18 -4.85
C PHE A 125 -23.86 0.92 -3.92
N GLY A 126 -24.93 1.56 -4.44
CA GLY A 126 -25.92 2.32 -3.66
C GLY A 126 -27.25 1.59 -3.49
N ARG A 127 -27.73 1.40 -2.23
CA ARG A 127 -28.97 0.64 -1.92
C ARG A 127 -30.07 1.50 -1.32
N TYR A 128 -29.72 2.54 -0.57
CA TYR A 128 -30.64 3.20 0.36
C TYR A 128 -30.96 4.64 0.00
N GLY A 129 -30.30 5.25 -1.00
CA GLY A 129 -30.52 6.63 -1.41
C GLY A 129 -30.11 7.69 -0.38
N PHE A 130 -29.20 7.35 0.55
CA PHE A 130 -28.66 8.26 1.55
C PHE A 130 -27.28 8.83 1.18
N GLY A 131 -26.57 8.18 0.25
CA GLY A 131 -25.16 8.42 -0.01
C GLY A 131 -24.87 9.83 -0.48
N LEU A 132 -25.43 10.25 -1.62
CA LEU A 132 -25.16 11.56 -2.22
C LEU A 132 -25.46 12.72 -1.26
N PRO A 133 -26.70 12.86 -0.70
CA PRO A 133 -26.99 14.01 0.16
C PRO A 133 -26.15 13.99 1.44
N SER A 134 -25.93 12.82 2.07
CA SER A 134 -25.13 12.72 3.30
C SER A 134 -23.65 13.04 3.05
N ALA A 135 -23.08 12.57 1.93
CA ALA A 135 -21.71 12.89 1.56
C ALA A 135 -21.52 14.39 1.28
N ALA A 136 -22.45 15.01 0.54
CA ALA A 136 -22.39 16.43 0.23
C ALA A 136 -22.46 17.28 1.51
N VAL A 137 -23.46 17.07 2.39
CA VAL A 137 -23.61 17.88 3.61
C VAL A 137 -22.49 17.62 4.63
N SER A 138 -21.81 16.50 4.58
CA SER A 138 -20.64 16.25 5.44
C SER A 138 -19.46 17.16 5.12
N ILE A 139 -19.38 17.68 3.90
CA ILE A 139 -18.29 18.54 3.40
C ILE A 139 -18.69 20.02 3.39
N THR A 140 -19.93 20.34 2.97
CA THR A 140 -20.37 21.71 2.76
C THR A 140 -21.79 21.95 3.24
N GLN A 141 -22.15 23.22 3.42
CA GLN A 141 -23.54 23.63 3.72
C GLN A 141 -24.38 23.87 2.46
N GLN A 142 -23.75 24.01 1.30
CA GLN A 142 -24.43 24.23 0.04
C GLN A 142 -23.83 23.40 -1.08
N TYR A 143 -24.68 22.65 -1.79
CA TYR A 143 -24.25 21.90 -2.96
C TYR A 143 -25.27 21.96 -4.08
N GLU A 144 -24.80 21.73 -5.29
CA GLU A 144 -25.59 21.68 -6.50
C GLU A 144 -25.35 20.36 -7.22
N VAL A 145 -26.41 19.78 -7.75
CA VAL A 145 -26.35 18.62 -8.63
C VAL A 145 -26.81 19.05 -10.00
N PHE A 146 -25.87 19.12 -10.94
CA PHE A 146 -26.17 19.33 -12.36
C PHE A 146 -26.21 17.98 -13.06
N SER A 147 -27.17 17.79 -13.94
CA SER A 147 -27.18 16.61 -14.80
C SER A 147 -27.88 16.88 -16.11
N LYS A 148 -27.50 16.11 -17.13
CA LYS A 148 -28.19 16.02 -18.40
C LYS A 148 -28.12 14.62 -18.98
N VAL A 149 -29.17 14.19 -19.64
CA VAL A 149 -29.21 13.01 -20.50
C VAL A 149 -28.76 13.38 -21.93
N GLU A 150 -28.44 12.37 -22.72
CA GLU A 150 -28.03 12.58 -24.12
C GLU A 150 -29.11 13.36 -24.91
N GLY A 151 -28.70 14.40 -25.61
CA GLY A 151 -29.61 15.30 -26.35
C GLY A 151 -30.39 16.29 -25.46
N GLY A 152 -30.24 16.25 -24.15
CA GLY A 152 -30.87 17.15 -23.18
C GLY A 152 -30.04 18.38 -22.85
N ASP A 153 -30.65 19.30 -22.13
CA ASP A 153 -29.99 20.47 -21.53
C ASP A 153 -29.53 20.19 -20.11
N TRP A 154 -28.53 20.94 -19.64
CA TRP A 154 -28.13 20.92 -18.24
C TRP A 154 -29.23 21.50 -17.34
N HIS A 155 -29.65 20.72 -16.35
CA HIS A 155 -30.52 21.16 -15.27
C HIS A 155 -29.79 20.99 -13.94
N LYS A 156 -30.13 21.83 -12.97
CA LYS A 156 -29.57 21.72 -11.61
C LYS A 156 -30.64 21.75 -10.53
N VAL A 157 -30.32 21.10 -9.42
CA VAL A 157 -30.98 21.27 -8.12
C VAL A 157 -29.93 21.80 -7.15
N CYS A 158 -30.28 22.82 -6.37
CA CYS A 158 -29.42 23.40 -5.33
C CYS A 158 -30.01 23.09 -3.95
N ILE A 159 -29.19 22.54 -3.06
CA ILE A 159 -29.54 22.32 -1.66
C ILE A 159 -28.69 23.26 -0.81
N ASN A 160 -29.35 24.06 0.03
CA ASN A 160 -28.73 24.97 0.99
C ASN A 160 -29.30 24.70 2.38
N LEU A 161 -28.45 24.28 3.32
CA LEU A 161 -28.86 23.94 4.68
C LEU A 161 -29.39 25.13 5.48
N ASN A 162 -28.90 26.35 5.18
CA ASN A 162 -29.41 27.57 5.82
C ASN A 162 -30.86 27.85 5.38
N GLU A 163 -31.18 27.62 4.10
CA GLU A 163 -32.55 27.77 3.60
C GLU A 163 -33.49 26.71 4.20
N ILE A 164 -32.99 25.49 4.42
CA ILE A 164 -33.74 24.45 5.15
C ILE A 164 -33.99 24.91 6.60
N ALA A 165 -32.98 25.41 7.28
CA ALA A 165 -33.09 25.90 8.67
C ALA A 165 -34.04 27.08 8.80
N GLU A 166 -34.06 27.98 7.81
CA GLU A 166 -34.99 29.10 7.73
C GLU A 166 -36.42 28.68 7.30
N GLY A 167 -36.65 27.42 6.98
CA GLY A 167 -37.96 26.91 6.57
C GLY A 167 -38.38 27.26 5.15
N LYS A 168 -37.47 27.82 4.32
CA LYS A 168 -37.76 28.21 2.93
C LYS A 168 -38.17 27.07 2.04
N LEU A 169 -37.66 25.88 2.32
CA LEU A 169 -37.96 24.66 1.57
C LEU A 169 -39.09 23.83 2.21
N THR A 170 -39.75 24.37 3.24
CA THR A 170 -40.79 23.66 3.98
C THR A 170 -42.17 24.04 3.42
N ASN A 171 -42.97 23.05 3.05
CA ASN A 171 -44.34 23.28 2.63
C ASN A 171 -45.28 23.57 3.83
N LYS A 172 -46.56 23.89 3.56
CA LYS A 172 -47.56 24.16 4.59
C LYS A 172 -47.80 23.01 5.58
N SER A 173 -47.52 21.78 5.15
CA SER A 173 -47.63 20.57 6.00
C SER A 173 -46.32 20.27 6.76
N GLY A 174 -45.33 21.17 6.74
CA GLY A 174 -44.07 20.98 7.48
C GLY A 174 -43.05 20.04 6.83
N LEU A 175 -43.32 19.55 5.61
CA LEU A 175 -42.38 18.69 4.88
C LEU A 175 -41.34 19.55 4.15
N ILE A 176 -40.07 19.16 4.25
CA ILE A 176 -39.00 19.72 3.42
C ILE A 176 -39.11 19.08 2.02
N LEU A 177 -39.23 19.93 1.02
CA LEU A 177 -39.32 19.50 -0.38
C LEU A 177 -38.03 19.80 -1.12
N ALA A 178 -37.62 18.90 -2.01
CA ALA A 178 -36.54 19.19 -2.95
C ALA A 178 -36.92 20.35 -3.86
N PRO A 179 -36.04 21.34 -4.07
CA PRO A 179 -36.24 22.43 -5.02
C PRO A 179 -36.53 21.93 -6.42
N GLU A 180 -37.16 22.79 -7.24
CA GLU A 180 -37.35 22.49 -8.64
C GLU A 180 -36.00 22.41 -9.40
N ALA A 181 -35.93 21.47 -10.35
CA ALA A 181 -34.78 21.39 -11.24
C ALA A 181 -34.90 22.50 -12.31
N VAL A 182 -33.92 23.36 -12.33
CA VAL A 182 -33.90 24.51 -13.26
C VAL A 182 -32.81 24.38 -14.31
N LYS A 183 -33.07 24.82 -15.55
CA LYS A 183 -32.03 24.88 -16.58
C LYS A 183 -30.93 25.83 -16.14
N ALA A 184 -29.68 25.41 -16.25
CA ALA A 184 -28.52 26.17 -15.76
C ALA A 184 -27.26 25.83 -16.55
N SER A 185 -26.33 26.80 -16.64
CA SER A 185 -24.98 26.56 -17.13
C SER A 185 -24.10 26.00 -16.03
N LEU A 186 -23.09 25.18 -16.39
CA LEU A 186 -22.10 24.67 -15.47
C LEU A 186 -21.27 25.80 -14.82
N PRO A 187 -20.76 25.61 -13.60
CA PRO A 187 -19.83 26.55 -12.99
C PRO A 187 -18.60 26.78 -13.87
N LYS A 188 -18.06 28.00 -13.86
CA LYS A 188 -16.97 28.40 -14.74
C LYS A 188 -15.75 27.48 -14.64
N PHE A 189 -15.30 27.19 -13.42
CA PHE A 189 -14.14 26.30 -13.20
C PHE A 189 -14.37 24.86 -13.68
N VAL A 190 -15.61 24.38 -13.69
CA VAL A 190 -16.00 23.08 -14.26
C VAL A 190 -15.90 23.12 -15.77
N SER A 191 -16.42 24.17 -16.41
CA SER A 191 -16.32 24.37 -17.87
C SER A 191 -14.85 24.52 -18.29
N GLU A 192 -14.04 25.22 -17.53
CA GLU A 192 -12.59 25.35 -17.78
C GLU A 192 -11.87 24.00 -17.64
N ALA A 193 -12.23 23.18 -16.65
CA ALA A 193 -11.67 21.84 -16.47
C ALA A 193 -12.08 20.87 -17.59
N LEU A 194 -13.26 21.00 -18.15
CA LEU A 194 -13.71 20.26 -19.32
C LEU A 194 -12.97 20.68 -20.59
N GLY A 195 -12.61 21.97 -20.71
CA GLY A 195 -11.96 22.53 -21.91
C GLY A 195 -12.80 22.32 -23.16
N GLU A 196 -12.22 21.69 -24.19
CA GLU A 196 -12.90 21.34 -25.44
C GLU A 196 -13.73 20.04 -25.35
N ARG A 197 -13.69 19.35 -24.23
CA ARG A 197 -14.45 18.11 -24.05
C ARG A 197 -15.92 18.39 -23.81
N GLU A 198 -16.74 18.10 -24.79
CA GLU A 198 -18.18 18.17 -24.65
C GLU A 198 -18.74 16.84 -24.09
N LEU A 199 -19.50 16.93 -22.99
CA LEU A 199 -20.20 15.79 -22.42
C LEU A 199 -21.53 15.62 -23.17
N LYS A 200 -21.79 14.46 -23.76
CA LYS A 200 -23.09 14.12 -24.35
C LYS A 200 -24.16 13.97 -23.29
N SER A 201 -23.82 13.29 -22.18
CA SER A 201 -24.60 13.12 -20.97
C SER A 201 -23.65 13.15 -19.77
N GLY A 202 -24.17 13.21 -18.57
CA GLY A 202 -23.35 13.11 -17.36
C GLY A 202 -23.92 13.88 -16.17
N THR A 203 -23.17 13.85 -15.07
CA THR A 203 -23.53 14.51 -13.83
C THR A 203 -22.35 15.30 -13.27
N VAL A 204 -22.66 16.44 -12.63
CA VAL A 204 -21.69 17.26 -11.89
C VAL A 204 -22.22 17.50 -10.48
N ILE A 205 -21.51 17.00 -9.48
CA ILE A 205 -21.75 17.33 -8.06
C ILE A 205 -20.84 18.47 -7.70
N HIS A 206 -21.41 19.64 -7.41
CA HIS A 206 -20.69 20.87 -7.08
C HIS A 206 -20.87 21.21 -5.60
N LEU A 207 -19.79 21.15 -4.82
CA LEU A 207 -19.72 21.47 -3.39
C LEU A 207 -19.21 22.90 -3.24
N ILE A 208 -20.04 23.81 -2.73
CA ILE A 208 -19.77 25.24 -2.65
C ILE A 208 -19.22 25.58 -1.26
N ALA A 209 -18.13 26.32 -1.19
CA ALA A 209 -17.51 26.80 0.03
C ALA A 209 -17.38 25.68 1.12
N PRO A 210 -16.58 24.62 0.86
CA PRO A 210 -16.46 23.47 1.74
C PRO A 210 -15.87 23.92 3.08
N ASP A 211 -16.66 23.81 4.18
CA ASP A 211 -16.32 24.26 5.51
C ASP A 211 -15.81 23.13 6.42
N ARG A 212 -15.99 21.86 6.04
CA ARG A 212 -15.61 20.67 6.82
C ARG A 212 -14.57 19.78 6.13
N LEU A 213 -13.63 20.37 5.40
CA LEU A 213 -12.53 19.59 4.85
C LEU A 213 -11.64 19.02 5.98
N THR A 214 -11.41 17.71 5.94
CA THR A 214 -10.56 17.03 6.92
C THR A 214 -9.10 17.46 6.81
N SER A 215 -8.33 17.23 7.89
CA SER A 215 -6.90 17.57 7.92
C SER A 215 -6.16 16.99 6.73
N GLY A 216 -5.39 17.84 6.04
CA GLY A 216 -4.63 17.48 4.83
C GLY A 216 -5.40 17.63 3.51
N PHE A 217 -6.73 17.92 3.55
CA PHE A 217 -7.52 18.23 2.35
C PHE A 217 -7.84 19.73 2.19
N ARG A 218 -7.38 20.58 3.11
CA ARG A 218 -7.66 22.02 3.09
C ARG A 218 -6.83 22.80 2.09
N ARG A 219 -5.59 22.34 1.81
CA ARG A 219 -4.67 23.01 0.89
C ARG A 219 -4.68 22.32 -0.47
N PRO A 220 -4.69 23.06 -1.59
CA PRO A 220 -4.80 22.51 -2.94
C PRO A 220 -3.79 21.39 -3.25
N VAL A 221 -2.50 21.64 -2.99
CA VAL A 221 -1.43 20.66 -3.25
C VAL A 221 -1.60 19.38 -2.42
N SER A 222 -1.96 19.51 -1.13
CA SER A 222 -2.18 18.34 -0.26
C SER A 222 -3.46 17.61 -0.64
N PHE A 223 -4.50 18.33 -1.05
CA PHE A 223 -5.76 17.74 -1.54
C PHE A 223 -5.50 16.85 -2.75
N GLU A 224 -4.82 17.41 -3.75
CA GLU A 224 -4.52 16.69 -4.99
C GLU A 224 -3.69 15.43 -4.73
N GLN A 225 -2.60 15.56 -3.97
CA GLN A 225 -1.72 14.44 -3.64
C GLN A 225 -2.47 13.32 -2.91
N LYS A 226 -3.19 13.67 -1.84
CA LYS A 226 -3.93 12.69 -1.03
C LYS A 226 -5.10 12.08 -1.79
N MET A 227 -5.77 12.87 -2.63
CA MET A 227 -6.88 12.37 -3.44
C MET A 227 -6.40 11.40 -4.52
N LEU A 228 -5.28 11.70 -5.20
CA LEU A 228 -4.66 10.78 -6.16
C LEU A 228 -4.28 9.45 -5.52
N GLU A 229 -3.72 9.48 -4.32
CA GLU A 229 -3.33 8.27 -3.58
C GLU A 229 -4.55 7.49 -3.09
N HIS A 230 -5.52 8.18 -2.48
CA HIS A 230 -6.74 7.58 -1.96
C HIS A 230 -7.59 6.91 -3.06
N LEU A 231 -7.87 7.64 -4.15
CA LEU A 231 -8.63 7.08 -5.27
C LEU A 231 -7.88 5.95 -5.97
N GLY A 232 -6.54 6.06 -6.06
CA GLY A 232 -5.68 4.99 -6.58
C GLY A 232 -5.78 3.72 -5.77
N LEU A 233 -5.87 3.85 -4.44
CA LEU A 233 -6.01 2.74 -3.51
C LEU A 233 -7.43 2.14 -3.55
N VAL A 234 -8.46 2.98 -3.40
CA VAL A 234 -9.86 2.54 -3.29
C VAL A 234 -10.36 1.92 -4.58
N TYR A 235 -10.04 2.54 -5.72
CA TYR A 235 -10.55 2.14 -7.04
C TYR A 235 -9.57 1.33 -7.88
N ARG A 236 -8.45 0.83 -7.32
CA ARG A 236 -7.39 0.12 -8.08
C ARG A 236 -7.93 -0.97 -9.02
N GLY A 237 -8.94 -1.73 -8.59
CA GLY A 237 -9.57 -2.77 -9.40
C GLY A 237 -10.48 -2.23 -10.51
N ILE A 238 -10.98 -1.00 -10.37
CA ILE A 238 -11.93 -0.34 -11.28
C ILE A 238 -11.24 0.57 -12.29
N LEU A 239 -10.05 1.11 -11.98
CA LEU A 239 -9.33 2.07 -12.82
C LEU A 239 -9.02 1.58 -14.25
N ARG A 240 -9.10 0.27 -14.48
CA ARG A 240 -8.99 -0.32 -15.83
C ARG A 240 -10.27 -0.17 -16.66
N LEU A 241 -11.41 -0.02 -16.00
CA LEU A 241 -12.74 0.09 -16.60
C LEU A 241 -13.20 1.54 -16.68
N CYS A 242 -12.90 2.34 -15.66
CA CYS A 242 -13.26 3.75 -15.57
C CYS A 242 -12.02 4.57 -15.20
N GLN A 243 -11.69 5.57 -16.00
CA GLN A 243 -10.56 6.45 -15.75
C GLN A 243 -10.95 7.54 -14.75
N ILE A 244 -10.12 7.76 -13.74
CA ILE A 244 -10.32 8.81 -12.74
C ILE A 244 -9.20 9.83 -12.86
N PHE A 245 -9.55 11.10 -12.75
CA PHE A 245 -8.60 12.22 -12.78
C PHE A 245 -8.83 13.14 -11.58
N VAL A 246 -7.75 13.72 -11.06
CA VAL A 246 -7.79 14.77 -10.04
C VAL A 246 -7.11 15.99 -10.61
N ASN A 247 -7.90 17.04 -10.84
CA ASN A 247 -7.44 18.31 -11.41
C ASN A 247 -6.59 18.10 -12.70
N GLY A 248 -7.08 17.24 -13.59
CA GLY A 248 -6.45 16.89 -14.86
C GLY A 248 -5.34 15.83 -14.78
N LYS A 249 -4.89 15.43 -13.59
CA LYS A 249 -3.91 14.36 -13.40
C LYS A 249 -4.59 13.01 -13.27
N ARG A 250 -4.16 12.06 -14.07
CA ARG A 250 -4.70 10.69 -14.03
C ARG A 250 -4.36 10.02 -12.71
N VAL A 251 -5.32 9.29 -12.18
CA VAL A 251 -5.14 8.43 -11.00
C VAL A 251 -4.53 7.11 -11.45
N ASP A 252 -3.37 6.78 -10.92
CA ASP A 252 -2.73 5.49 -11.12
C ASP A 252 -3.13 4.51 -10.01
N PRO A 253 -3.26 3.20 -10.29
CA PRO A 253 -3.59 2.23 -9.26
C PRO A 253 -2.50 2.16 -8.18
N VAL A 254 -2.94 2.14 -6.92
CA VAL A 254 -2.09 1.89 -5.75
C VAL A 254 -2.46 0.53 -5.20
N ASP A 255 -1.64 -0.46 -5.47
CA ASP A 255 -1.84 -1.82 -4.98
C ASP A 255 -1.06 -2.05 -3.68
N PRO A 256 -1.71 -2.20 -2.51
CA PRO A 256 -1.03 -2.45 -1.26
C PRO A 256 -0.42 -3.86 -1.17
N LEU A 257 -0.85 -4.81 -2.02
CA LEU A 257 -0.20 -6.10 -2.18
C LEU A 257 1.08 -6.01 -3.01
N PHE A 258 1.30 -4.90 -3.73
CA PHE A 258 2.42 -4.67 -4.66
C PHE A 258 2.58 -5.75 -5.73
N LEU A 259 1.48 -6.36 -6.17
CA LEU A 259 1.44 -7.41 -7.19
C LEU A 259 1.05 -6.91 -8.58
N ASP A 260 0.39 -5.74 -8.69
CA ASP A 260 -0.01 -5.18 -9.98
C ASP A 260 1.19 -4.50 -10.67
N PRO A 261 1.66 -5.02 -11.84
CA PRO A 261 2.75 -4.40 -12.59
C PRO A 261 2.48 -2.95 -13.03
N ASN A 262 1.20 -2.55 -13.13
CA ASN A 262 0.80 -1.18 -13.44
C ASN A 262 0.63 -0.32 -12.18
N GLY A 263 0.81 -0.90 -11.00
CA GLY A 263 0.70 -0.20 -9.73
C GLY A 263 1.83 0.81 -9.56
N ARG A 264 1.48 2.01 -9.10
CA ARG A 264 2.38 3.15 -8.92
C ARG A 264 3.67 2.83 -8.14
N TYR A 265 3.61 1.85 -7.23
CA TYR A 265 4.73 1.49 -6.35
C TYR A 265 5.28 0.08 -6.59
N TYR A 266 4.90 -0.55 -7.71
CA TYR A 266 5.35 -1.90 -8.05
C TYR A 266 6.86 -1.95 -8.34
N ASP A 267 7.37 -1.05 -9.17
CA ASP A 267 8.77 -0.98 -9.58
C ASP A 267 9.35 0.40 -9.23
N VAL A 268 9.86 0.53 -8.01
CA VAL A 268 10.43 1.77 -7.49
C VAL A 268 11.90 1.55 -7.18
N ASP A 269 12.78 2.36 -7.79
CA ASP A 269 14.22 2.44 -7.52
C ASP A 269 14.93 1.07 -7.54
N ASN A 270 14.56 0.19 -8.47
CA ASN A 270 15.08 -1.19 -8.59
C ASN A 270 15.01 -1.96 -7.25
N GLY A 271 14.04 -1.66 -6.40
CA GLY A 271 13.81 -2.36 -5.15
C GLY A 271 13.31 -3.79 -5.37
N GLN A 272 13.28 -4.55 -4.29
CA GLN A 272 12.73 -5.91 -4.28
C GLN A 272 11.25 -5.89 -4.70
N LYS A 273 10.78 -6.99 -5.31
CA LYS A 273 9.37 -7.16 -5.69
C LYS A 273 8.64 -8.02 -4.65
N ALA A 274 7.35 -7.76 -4.47
CA ALA A 274 6.50 -8.62 -3.68
C ALA A 274 6.27 -9.95 -4.41
N GLU A 275 6.09 -11.01 -3.65
CA GLU A 275 5.82 -12.35 -4.16
C GLU A 275 4.34 -12.69 -4.00
N ALA A 276 3.67 -13.03 -5.10
CA ALA A 276 2.32 -13.57 -5.03
C ALA A 276 2.36 -14.95 -4.37
N GLN A 277 1.49 -15.15 -3.38
CA GLN A 277 1.26 -16.45 -2.77
C GLN A 277 0.05 -17.12 -3.41
N PRO A 278 -0.15 -18.45 -3.22
CA PRO A 278 -1.32 -19.15 -3.75
C PRO A 278 -2.63 -18.47 -3.34
N SER A 279 -3.46 -18.13 -4.32
CA SER A 279 -4.78 -17.54 -4.12
C SER A 279 -5.83 -18.61 -3.91
N THR A 280 -6.92 -18.26 -3.24
CA THR A 280 -8.08 -19.15 -3.02
C THR A 280 -9.36 -18.45 -3.48
N GLU A 281 -10.23 -19.19 -4.15
CA GLU A 281 -11.57 -18.73 -4.53
C GLU A 281 -12.60 -19.78 -4.08
N PHE A 282 -13.71 -19.31 -3.49
CA PHE A 282 -14.80 -20.19 -3.09
C PHE A 282 -16.16 -19.54 -3.29
N LYS A 283 -17.18 -20.37 -3.51
CA LYS A 283 -18.58 -19.97 -3.53
C LYS A 283 -19.14 -19.91 -2.12
N PHE A 284 -19.99 -18.92 -1.89
CA PHE A 284 -20.66 -18.73 -0.62
C PHE A 284 -22.12 -18.34 -0.85
N ALA A 285 -23.05 -19.01 -0.18
CA ALA A 285 -24.47 -18.68 -0.26
C ALA A 285 -24.85 -17.74 0.90
N ASN A 286 -25.52 -16.62 0.57
CA ASN A 286 -26.07 -15.73 1.58
C ASN A 286 -27.27 -16.36 2.31
N SER A 287 -27.86 -15.65 3.27
CA SER A 287 -28.98 -16.09 4.07
C SER A 287 -30.26 -16.45 3.24
N ARG A 288 -30.32 -15.99 1.98
CA ARG A 288 -31.45 -16.26 1.03
C ARG A 288 -31.15 -17.38 0.06
N GLY A 289 -29.96 -17.99 0.13
CA GLY A 289 -29.56 -19.04 -0.79
C GLY A 289 -28.98 -18.52 -2.12
N GLU A 290 -28.77 -17.20 -2.27
CA GLU A 290 -28.12 -16.63 -3.44
C GLU A 290 -26.60 -16.82 -3.33
N GLU A 291 -25.96 -17.34 -4.39
CA GLU A 291 -24.52 -17.60 -4.40
C GLU A 291 -23.72 -16.41 -4.88
N GLY A 292 -22.64 -16.10 -4.16
CA GLY A 292 -21.61 -15.18 -4.56
C GLY A 292 -20.22 -15.81 -4.44
N THR A 293 -19.23 -15.15 -5.01
CA THR A 293 -17.83 -15.58 -4.97
C THR A 293 -17.06 -14.73 -3.98
N VAL A 294 -16.22 -15.39 -3.19
CA VAL A 294 -15.22 -14.76 -2.35
C VAL A 294 -13.84 -15.16 -2.88
N ARG A 295 -12.96 -14.18 -3.10
CA ARG A 295 -11.61 -14.34 -3.64
C ARG A 295 -10.61 -13.87 -2.61
N LEU A 296 -9.60 -14.69 -2.32
CA LEU A 296 -8.51 -14.38 -1.42
C LEU A 296 -7.21 -14.29 -2.21
N ARG A 297 -6.50 -13.17 -2.08
CA ARG A 297 -5.15 -13.01 -2.60
C ARG A 297 -4.21 -12.75 -1.45
N PHE A 298 -2.99 -13.26 -1.55
CA PHE A 298 -1.96 -13.08 -0.55
C PHE A 298 -0.68 -12.61 -1.21
N SER A 299 0.04 -11.74 -0.53
CA SER A 299 1.37 -11.31 -0.95
C SER A 299 2.37 -11.46 0.18
N TYR A 300 3.63 -11.62 -0.19
CA TYR A 300 4.75 -11.64 0.72
C TYR A 300 5.83 -10.65 0.27
N MET A 301 6.35 -9.89 1.21
CA MET A 301 7.39 -8.90 1.00
C MET A 301 8.56 -9.22 1.92
N ASN A 302 9.69 -9.58 1.34
CA ASN A 302 10.89 -9.95 2.10
C ASN A 302 11.39 -8.77 2.96
N PRO A 303 12.28 -8.99 3.94
CA PRO A 303 12.76 -7.93 4.84
C PRO A 303 13.46 -6.75 4.14
N LEU A 304 13.95 -6.93 2.91
CA LEU A 304 14.60 -5.89 2.12
C LEU A 304 13.63 -5.12 1.22
N PHE A 305 12.35 -5.52 1.16
CA PHE A 305 11.34 -4.91 0.28
C PHE A 305 11.19 -3.39 0.46
N GLN A 306 11.43 -2.90 1.66
CA GLN A 306 11.36 -1.46 1.98
C GLN A 306 12.64 -0.70 1.63
N ARG A 307 13.61 -1.35 0.97
CA ARG A 307 14.89 -0.75 0.60
C ARG A 307 15.08 -0.70 -0.90
N ALA A 308 15.63 0.41 -1.38
CA ALA A 308 16.13 0.55 -2.73
C ALA A 308 17.41 -0.29 -2.93
N ALA A 309 17.85 -0.45 -4.17
CA ALA A 309 19.09 -1.16 -4.50
C ALA A 309 20.33 -0.55 -3.82
N ASP A 310 20.32 0.75 -3.55
CA ASP A 310 21.39 1.47 -2.80
C ASP A 310 21.27 1.35 -1.27
N GLY A 311 20.34 0.56 -0.76
CA GLY A 311 20.09 0.33 0.67
C GLY A 311 19.25 1.41 1.37
N LYS A 312 18.90 2.52 0.68
CA LYS A 312 18.04 3.55 1.26
C LYS A 312 16.61 3.08 1.45
N THR A 313 15.95 3.63 2.46
CA THR A 313 14.55 3.31 2.74
C THR A 313 13.62 3.95 1.70
N LEU A 314 12.77 3.15 1.08
CA LEU A 314 11.70 3.58 0.18
C LEU A 314 10.52 4.11 0.99
N LYS A 315 10.56 5.42 1.31
CA LYS A 315 9.55 6.09 2.17
C LYS A 315 8.13 5.94 1.64
N THR A 316 7.93 5.94 0.33
CA THR A 316 6.63 5.77 -0.32
C THR A 316 6.05 4.38 -0.07
N ARG A 317 6.82 3.30 -0.30
CA ARG A 317 6.40 1.93 0.02
C ARG A 317 6.10 1.78 1.51
N MET A 318 6.98 2.30 2.37
CA MET A 318 6.75 2.28 3.82
C MET A 318 5.45 2.99 4.23
N GLY A 319 5.09 4.09 3.58
CA GLY A 319 3.83 4.81 3.81
C GLY A 319 2.63 3.89 3.56
N ILE A 320 2.56 3.30 2.36
CA ILE A 320 1.48 2.38 1.98
C ILE A 320 1.43 1.16 2.92
N MET A 321 2.56 0.51 3.18
CA MET A 321 2.64 -0.63 4.09
C MET A 321 2.21 -0.27 5.52
N LYS A 322 2.52 0.94 5.99
CA LYS A 322 2.12 1.39 7.32
C LYS A 322 0.61 1.58 7.44
N GLU A 323 -0.03 2.05 6.39
CA GLU A 323 -1.44 2.41 6.39
C GLU A 323 -2.35 1.24 6.01
N ASN A 324 -1.87 0.27 5.25
CA ASN A 324 -2.70 -0.78 4.68
C ASN A 324 -2.29 -2.22 5.04
N ASN A 325 -0.99 -2.53 5.14
CA ASN A 325 -0.53 -3.92 5.21
C ASN A 325 -0.61 -4.57 6.61
N ALA A 326 -0.90 -3.85 7.66
CA ALA A 326 -1.16 -4.46 8.97
C ALA A 326 -2.63 -4.88 9.15
N TYR A 327 -3.36 -5.13 8.06
CA TYR A 327 -4.79 -5.38 8.05
C TYR A 327 -5.15 -6.39 6.94
N MET A 328 -6.30 -7.05 7.11
CA MET A 328 -6.93 -7.76 6.00
C MET A 328 -7.71 -6.73 5.19
N ILE A 329 -7.33 -6.52 3.94
CA ILE A 329 -8.00 -5.60 3.03
C ILE A 329 -9.27 -6.26 2.55
N VAL A 330 -10.41 -5.57 2.71
CA VAL A 330 -11.69 -6.06 2.20
C VAL A 330 -12.11 -5.20 1.02
N THR A 331 -12.32 -5.85 -0.11
CA THR A 331 -12.82 -5.24 -1.34
C THR A 331 -14.17 -5.86 -1.73
N ARG A 332 -15.01 -5.05 -2.36
CA ARG A 332 -16.31 -5.44 -2.88
C ARG A 332 -16.35 -5.15 -4.38
N ALA A 333 -16.37 -6.19 -5.18
CA ALA A 333 -16.29 -6.06 -6.64
C ALA A 333 -15.12 -5.17 -7.11
N GLY A 334 -13.94 -5.36 -6.50
CA GLY A 334 -12.73 -4.62 -6.84
C GLY A 334 -12.61 -3.21 -6.23
N ARG A 335 -13.60 -2.74 -5.45
CA ARG A 335 -13.53 -1.49 -4.67
C ARG A 335 -13.19 -1.78 -3.23
N GLN A 336 -12.13 -1.13 -2.73
CA GLN A 336 -11.78 -1.28 -1.31
C GLN A 336 -12.83 -0.63 -0.40
N ILE A 337 -13.29 -1.40 0.60
CA ILE A 337 -14.32 -0.99 1.55
C ILE A 337 -13.72 -0.66 2.91
N ASP A 338 -12.93 -1.59 3.47
CA ASP A 338 -12.44 -1.49 4.84
C ASP A 338 -11.15 -2.29 5.05
N LEU A 339 -10.58 -2.13 6.23
CA LEU A 339 -9.40 -2.82 6.72
C LEU A 339 -9.74 -3.53 8.04
N VAL A 340 -9.72 -4.84 8.05
CA VAL A 340 -10.03 -5.64 9.24
C VAL A 340 -8.76 -5.93 10.03
N THR A 341 -8.68 -5.41 11.25
CA THR A 341 -7.49 -5.48 12.12
C THR A 341 -7.46 -6.71 13.03
N ARG A 342 -8.60 -7.36 13.23
CA ARG A 342 -8.73 -8.52 14.12
C ARG A 342 -9.55 -9.62 13.46
N THR A 343 -9.10 -10.84 13.64
CA THR A 343 -9.82 -12.02 13.20
C THR A 343 -10.69 -12.57 14.35
N HIS A 344 -11.80 -13.19 13.99
CA HIS A 344 -12.78 -13.78 14.93
C HIS A 344 -13.03 -15.24 14.59
N PHE A 345 -11.97 -16.05 14.48
CA PHE A 345 -12.10 -17.47 14.26
C PHE A 345 -12.66 -18.18 15.51
N SER A 346 -13.52 -19.18 15.30
CA SER A 346 -14.16 -19.93 16.39
C SER A 346 -13.15 -20.64 17.30
N LYS A 347 -12.00 -21.04 16.76
CA LYS A 347 -10.89 -21.59 17.57
C LYS A 347 -10.00 -20.46 18.08
N PRO A 348 -9.92 -20.21 19.39
CA PRO A 348 -9.11 -19.12 19.96
C PRO A 348 -7.66 -19.14 19.52
N ALA A 349 -7.07 -20.33 19.34
CA ALA A 349 -5.67 -20.49 18.87
C ALA A 349 -5.45 -20.03 17.42
N ASP A 350 -6.51 -19.87 16.64
CA ASP A 350 -6.47 -19.40 15.25
C ASP A 350 -6.70 -17.90 15.15
N ASN A 351 -7.15 -17.26 16.22
CA ASN A 351 -7.33 -15.81 16.22
C ASN A 351 -5.98 -15.09 16.14
N ILE A 352 -5.91 -14.22 15.18
CA ILE A 352 -4.73 -13.44 14.85
C ILE A 352 -5.06 -11.98 15.11
N THR A 353 -4.30 -11.34 16.00
CA THR A 353 -4.24 -9.88 16.03
C THR A 353 -3.15 -9.46 15.06
N ILE A 354 -3.53 -8.76 14.01
CA ILE A 354 -2.60 -8.20 13.04
C ILE A 354 -1.92 -7.00 13.70
N ILE A 355 -0.60 -7.03 13.76
CA ILE A 355 0.22 -6.02 14.44
C ILE A 355 1.21 -5.37 13.48
N ASN A 356 1.89 -4.34 13.93
CA ASN A 356 2.84 -3.59 13.10
C ASN A 356 3.95 -4.42 12.43
N TYR A 357 4.28 -5.59 12.97
CA TYR A 357 5.25 -6.51 12.37
C TYR A 357 4.69 -7.29 11.18
N ASP A 358 3.37 -7.26 10.97
CA ASP A 358 2.69 -7.98 9.88
C ASP A 358 2.68 -7.19 8.55
N ARG A 359 3.41 -6.10 8.46
CA ARG A 359 3.44 -5.24 7.24
C ARG A 359 4.11 -5.88 6.04
N ASN A 360 4.84 -6.98 6.23
CA ASN A 360 5.59 -7.64 5.18
C ASN A 360 4.83 -8.80 4.52
N TRP A 361 3.55 -8.90 4.78
CA TRP A 361 2.59 -9.74 4.06
C TRP A 361 1.23 -9.07 4.10
N ASP A 362 0.37 -9.41 3.16
CA ASP A 362 -0.97 -8.85 3.10
C ASP A 362 -1.99 -9.85 2.58
N ILE A 363 -3.25 -9.62 2.95
CA ILE A 363 -4.40 -10.40 2.51
C ILE A 363 -5.42 -9.43 1.92
N GLU A 364 -5.85 -9.69 0.69
CA GLU A 364 -7.02 -9.05 0.10
C GLU A 364 -8.14 -10.07 -0.03
N LEU A 365 -9.28 -9.72 0.51
CA LEU A 365 -10.53 -10.46 0.43
C LEU A 365 -11.50 -9.67 -0.44
N ASP A 366 -11.76 -10.13 -1.67
CA ASP A 366 -12.76 -9.56 -2.57
C ASP A 366 -14.01 -10.41 -2.57
N PHE A 367 -15.18 -9.78 -2.56
CA PHE A 367 -16.46 -10.48 -2.57
C PHE A 367 -17.48 -9.85 -3.51
N ASP A 368 -18.38 -10.68 -4.00
CA ASP A 368 -19.47 -10.25 -4.87
C ASP A 368 -20.58 -9.54 -4.08
N PRO A 369 -21.23 -8.50 -4.63
CA PRO A 369 -22.23 -7.66 -3.96
C PRO A 369 -23.43 -8.41 -3.34
N VAL A 370 -23.75 -9.57 -3.86
CA VAL A 370 -24.83 -10.42 -3.32
C VAL A 370 -24.57 -10.88 -1.88
N LEU A 371 -23.31 -10.81 -1.43
CA LEU A 371 -22.88 -11.21 -0.09
C LEU A 371 -22.83 -10.06 0.93
N ASP A 372 -23.30 -8.86 0.59
CA ASP A 372 -23.25 -7.66 1.45
C ASP A 372 -23.72 -7.89 2.89
N GLU A 373 -24.76 -8.71 3.09
CA GLU A 373 -25.31 -9.01 4.42
C GLU A 373 -24.35 -9.85 5.26
N GLU A 374 -23.64 -10.79 4.64
CA GLU A 374 -22.67 -11.66 5.31
C GLU A 374 -21.40 -10.88 5.70
N PHE A 375 -21.10 -9.80 4.99
CA PHE A 375 -20.00 -8.88 5.28
C PHE A 375 -20.45 -7.68 6.11
N GLY A 376 -21.72 -7.60 6.54
CA GLY A 376 -22.23 -6.55 7.41
C GLY A 376 -22.03 -5.14 6.85
N ILE A 377 -22.17 -4.98 5.51
CA ILE A 377 -21.97 -3.69 4.85
C ILE A 377 -23.01 -2.69 5.36
N THR A 378 -22.56 -1.61 5.99
CA THR A 378 -23.41 -0.53 6.47
C THR A 378 -23.82 0.42 5.33
N VAL A 379 -24.80 1.30 5.62
CA VAL A 379 -25.28 2.32 4.67
C VAL A 379 -24.15 3.17 4.11
N ASN A 380 -23.16 3.50 4.93
CA ASN A 380 -22.01 4.36 4.56
C ASN A 380 -20.87 3.59 3.90
N LYS A 381 -20.98 2.24 3.76
CA LYS A 381 -19.93 1.38 3.18
C LYS A 381 -18.51 1.60 3.77
N GLN A 382 -18.41 2.03 5.02
CA GLN A 382 -17.14 2.39 5.66
C GLN A 382 -16.69 1.42 6.75
N GLN A 383 -17.48 0.39 7.00
CA GLN A 383 -17.17 -0.65 7.96
C GLN A 383 -17.68 -1.99 7.46
N VAL A 384 -16.87 -3.00 7.71
CA VAL A 384 -17.17 -4.40 7.43
C VAL A 384 -17.24 -5.15 8.76
N THR A 385 -18.28 -5.94 8.93
CA THR A 385 -18.39 -6.87 10.04
C THR A 385 -18.71 -8.25 9.45
N LEU A 386 -17.69 -9.08 9.31
CA LEU A 386 -17.83 -10.41 8.75
C LEU A 386 -18.71 -11.27 9.66
N SER A 387 -19.68 -11.98 9.07
CA SER A 387 -20.51 -12.95 9.80
C SER A 387 -19.67 -14.12 10.32
N GLU A 388 -20.15 -14.79 11.37
CA GLU A 388 -19.49 -15.98 11.91
C GLU A 388 -19.33 -17.08 10.84
N ARG A 389 -20.27 -17.19 9.92
CA ARG A 389 -20.24 -18.12 8.78
C ARG A 389 -19.06 -17.83 7.84
N ILE A 390 -18.77 -16.57 7.57
CA ILE A 390 -17.60 -16.15 6.76
C ILE A 390 -16.32 -16.48 7.51
N TRP A 391 -16.22 -16.17 8.81
CA TRP A 391 -15.05 -16.53 9.61
C TRP A 391 -14.78 -18.03 9.64
N GLN A 392 -15.84 -18.84 9.77
CA GLN A 392 -15.71 -20.29 9.71
C GLN A 392 -15.19 -20.75 8.34
N LYS A 393 -15.74 -20.21 7.25
CA LYS A 393 -15.31 -20.56 5.90
C LYS A 393 -13.85 -20.15 5.64
N LEU A 394 -13.40 -18.98 6.11
CA LEU A 394 -12.00 -18.56 6.02
C LEU A 394 -11.06 -19.50 6.82
N ALA A 395 -11.53 -20.05 7.94
CA ALA A 395 -10.78 -21.06 8.69
C ALA A 395 -10.66 -22.38 7.92
N ASP A 396 -11.76 -22.83 7.29
CA ASP A 396 -11.81 -24.03 6.44
C ASP A 396 -10.85 -23.89 5.23
N GLU A 397 -10.74 -22.70 4.66
CA GLU A 397 -9.79 -22.32 3.60
C GLU A 397 -8.34 -22.10 4.12
N LYS A 398 -8.08 -22.46 5.38
CA LYS A 398 -6.75 -22.45 6.04
C LYS A 398 -6.08 -21.08 6.12
N VAL A 399 -6.82 -19.98 6.08
CA VAL A 399 -6.27 -18.62 6.21
C VAL A 399 -5.37 -18.47 7.45
N PRO A 400 -5.74 -18.98 8.66
CA PRO A 400 -4.86 -18.90 9.82
C PRO A 400 -3.51 -19.61 9.63
N VAL A 401 -3.50 -20.72 8.92
CA VAL A 401 -2.27 -21.51 8.66
C VAL A 401 -1.36 -20.75 7.69
N ILE A 402 -1.94 -20.16 6.64
CA ILE A 402 -1.20 -19.34 5.68
C ILE A 402 -0.53 -18.17 6.38
N VAL A 403 -1.26 -17.42 7.21
CA VAL A 403 -0.72 -16.27 7.94
C VAL A 403 0.39 -16.68 8.92
N LYS A 404 0.21 -17.77 9.67
CA LYS A 404 1.26 -18.30 10.55
C LYS A 404 2.53 -18.67 9.75
N GLY A 405 2.35 -19.25 8.56
CA GLY A 405 3.45 -19.56 7.64
C GLY A 405 4.20 -18.31 7.17
N LEU A 406 3.49 -17.27 6.73
CA LEU A 406 4.08 -16.01 6.30
C LEU A 406 4.86 -15.30 7.43
N ARG A 407 4.31 -15.28 8.64
CA ARG A 407 4.99 -14.75 9.84
C ARG A 407 6.28 -15.50 10.15
N SER A 408 6.24 -16.83 10.11
CA SER A 408 7.41 -17.68 10.40
C SER A 408 8.48 -17.48 9.33
N ARG A 409 8.10 -17.39 8.06
CA ARG A 409 9.01 -17.09 6.95
C ARG A 409 9.69 -15.74 7.14
N PHE A 410 8.92 -14.69 7.40
CA PHE A 410 9.46 -13.33 7.60
C PHE A 410 10.42 -13.27 8.79
N LYS A 411 10.07 -13.91 9.90
CA LYS A 411 10.93 -13.98 11.08
C LYS A 411 12.26 -14.66 10.74
N LYS A 412 12.20 -15.83 10.11
CA LYS A 412 13.39 -16.58 9.70
C LYS A 412 14.29 -15.74 8.79
N GLU A 413 13.74 -15.19 7.70
CA GLU A 413 14.51 -14.35 6.77
C GLU A 413 15.09 -13.09 7.44
N THR A 414 14.38 -12.52 8.42
CA THR A 414 14.89 -11.37 9.20
C THR A 414 16.04 -11.76 10.11
N ASP A 415 15.96 -12.91 10.75
CA ASP A 415 17.02 -13.41 11.65
C ASP A 415 18.25 -13.81 10.82
N ASP A 416 18.08 -14.49 9.69
CA ASP A 416 19.14 -14.80 8.72
C ASP A 416 19.85 -13.52 8.22
N LEU A 417 19.08 -12.46 7.91
CA LEU A 417 19.62 -11.18 7.45
C LEU A 417 20.42 -10.45 8.56
N LYS A 418 19.97 -10.54 9.82
CA LYS A 418 20.72 -9.97 10.95
C LYS A 418 22.03 -10.69 11.16
N GLU A 419 22.00 -12.03 11.17
CA GLU A 419 23.21 -12.84 11.28
C GLU A 419 24.20 -12.53 10.15
N GLU A 420 23.72 -12.42 8.92
CA GLU A 420 24.53 -12.02 7.76
C GLU A 420 25.17 -10.63 7.97
N THR A 421 24.37 -9.66 8.43
CA THR A 421 24.85 -8.29 8.70
C THR A 421 25.88 -8.25 9.83
N GLU A 422 25.67 -9.03 10.91
CA GLU A 422 26.63 -9.13 12.02
C GLU A 422 27.91 -9.81 11.59
N ARG A 423 27.80 -10.85 10.78
CA ARG A 423 28.98 -11.54 10.20
C ARG A 423 29.77 -10.60 9.28
N GLN A 424 29.10 -9.80 8.42
CA GLN A 424 29.75 -8.82 7.58
C GLN A 424 30.47 -7.74 8.40
N ARG A 425 29.86 -7.23 9.49
CA ARG A 425 30.50 -6.26 10.39
C ARG A 425 31.73 -6.81 11.06
N ALA A 426 31.65 -8.05 11.56
CA ALA A 426 32.80 -8.71 12.18
C ALA A 426 33.94 -8.90 11.17
N SER A 427 33.61 -9.30 9.94
CA SER A 427 34.55 -9.41 8.84
C SER A 427 35.20 -8.07 8.48
N GLU A 428 34.41 -6.99 8.39
CA GLU A 428 34.94 -5.63 8.13
C GLU A 428 35.92 -5.15 9.23
N GLU A 429 35.65 -5.47 10.48
CA GLU A 429 36.57 -5.13 11.58
C GLU A 429 37.89 -5.89 11.46
N VAL A 430 37.84 -7.19 11.16
CA VAL A 430 39.04 -8.01 10.92
C VAL A 430 39.83 -7.45 9.72
N MET A 431 39.13 -7.05 8.64
CA MET A 431 39.76 -6.45 7.47
C MET A 431 40.41 -5.09 7.75
N LYS A 432 39.76 -4.24 8.57
CA LYS A 432 40.35 -2.97 9.01
C LYS A 432 41.63 -3.19 9.83
N GLU A 433 41.64 -4.18 10.71
CA GLU A 433 42.82 -4.53 11.47
C GLU A 433 43.91 -5.13 10.56
N ALA A 434 43.56 -6.03 9.66
CA ALA A 434 44.49 -6.60 8.66
C ALA A 434 45.12 -5.52 7.77
N ALA A 435 44.35 -4.51 7.35
CA ALA A 435 44.85 -3.41 6.56
C ALA A 435 45.89 -2.54 7.34
N LYS A 436 45.83 -2.44 8.66
CA LYS A 436 46.82 -1.77 9.49
C LYS A 436 48.17 -2.51 9.53
N PHE A 437 48.15 -3.84 9.42
CA PHE A 437 49.32 -4.69 9.39
C PHE A 437 49.83 -4.98 7.99
N SER A 438 49.08 -4.59 6.95
CA SER A 438 49.52 -4.67 5.56
C SER A 438 50.75 -3.75 5.39
N THR A 439 51.90 -4.36 5.12
CA THR A 439 53.13 -3.64 4.82
C THR A 439 52.90 -2.70 3.65
N ARG A 440 53.59 -1.53 3.65
CA ARG A 440 53.53 -0.56 2.56
C ARG A 440 53.62 -1.27 1.22
N PRO A 441 52.80 -0.86 0.20
CA PRO A 441 52.86 -1.46 -1.12
C PRO A 441 54.32 -1.53 -1.61
N ARG A 442 54.71 -2.68 -2.12
CA ARG A 442 56.10 -2.93 -2.60
C ARG A 442 56.53 -1.93 -3.67
N ASN A 443 55.59 -1.46 -4.48
CA ASN A 443 55.78 -0.47 -5.50
C ASN A 443 54.66 0.58 -5.44
N LYS A 444 54.98 1.85 -5.72
CA LYS A 444 53.94 2.85 -5.98
C LYS A 444 53.17 2.41 -7.23
N PRO A 445 51.84 2.39 -7.21
CA PRO A 445 51.05 2.09 -8.40
C PRO A 445 51.43 3.03 -9.55
N SER A 446 51.57 2.51 -10.76
CA SER A 446 51.87 3.33 -11.93
C SER A 446 50.79 4.39 -12.17
N ASP A 447 51.16 5.49 -12.82
CA ASP A 447 50.20 6.54 -13.17
C ASP A 447 49.00 6.00 -13.97
N LYS A 448 49.22 4.98 -14.79
CA LYS A 448 48.15 4.30 -15.55
C LYS A 448 47.14 3.59 -14.64
N LYS A 449 47.60 2.92 -13.59
CA LYS A 449 46.71 2.25 -12.62
C LYS A 449 45.96 3.24 -11.75
N GLN A 450 46.64 4.29 -11.31
CA GLN A 450 46.02 5.38 -10.56
C GLN A 450 44.92 6.07 -11.38
N GLU A 451 45.16 6.31 -12.65
CA GLU A 451 44.18 6.89 -13.55
C GLU A 451 42.97 5.96 -13.76
N ARG A 452 43.21 4.64 -13.95
CA ARG A 452 42.13 3.63 -14.03
C ARG A 452 41.29 3.61 -12.75
N ALA A 453 41.90 3.63 -11.58
CA ALA A 453 41.21 3.68 -10.31
C ALA A 453 40.35 4.96 -10.16
N ARG A 454 40.87 6.12 -10.63
CA ARG A 454 40.10 7.37 -10.68
C ARG A 454 38.97 7.33 -11.66
N GLN A 455 39.14 6.71 -12.84
CA GLN A 455 38.09 6.55 -13.85
C GLN A 455 36.96 5.64 -13.35
N ASN A 456 37.31 4.55 -12.66
CA ASN A 456 36.32 3.68 -12.03
C ASN A 456 35.47 4.46 -11.00
N ALA A 457 36.12 5.24 -10.12
CA ALA A 457 35.44 6.06 -9.13
C ALA A 457 34.55 7.14 -9.78
N ARG A 458 35.00 7.79 -10.85
CA ARG A 458 34.20 8.75 -11.61
C ARG A 458 33.00 8.12 -12.29
N SER A 459 33.18 6.93 -12.87
CA SER A 459 32.10 6.20 -13.53
C SER A 459 30.99 5.84 -12.53
N GLU A 460 31.37 5.43 -11.31
CA GLU A 460 30.42 5.18 -10.24
C GLU A 460 29.74 6.46 -9.74
N ALA A 461 30.52 7.55 -9.57
CA ALA A 461 29.98 8.84 -9.18
C ALA A 461 28.96 9.37 -10.18
N LYS A 462 29.24 9.23 -11.49
CA LYS A 462 28.32 9.64 -12.54
C LYS A 462 27.01 8.84 -12.50
N LYS A 463 27.09 7.51 -12.41
CA LYS A 463 25.89 6.66 -12.27
C LYS A 463 25.05 7.02 -11.05
N LYS A 464 25.72 7.27 -9.91
CA LYS A 464 25.04 7.63 -8.66
C LYS A 464 24.44 9.04 -8.73
N ALA A 465 25.10 10.00 -9.38
CA ALA A 465 24.60 11.36 -9.60
C ALA A 465 23.35 11.37 -10.50
N GLU A 466 23.32 10.56 -11.55
CA GLU A 466 22.15 10.39 -12.42
C GLU A 466 20.96 9.82 -11.64
N GLN A 467 21.19 8.90 -10.70
CA GLN A 467 20.15 8.29 -9.86
C GLN A 467 19.65 9.25 -8.76
N THR A 468 20.56 9.97 -8.09
CA THR A 468 20.21 10.86 -6.96
C THR A 468 19.79 12.25 -7.40
N ARG A 469 20.06 12.63 -8.67
CA ARG A 469 19.90 14.00 -9.21
C ARG A 469 20.72 15.05 -8.46
N GLU A 470 21.83 14.61 -7.87
CA GLU A 470 22.79 15.48 -7.19
C GLU A 470 23.96 15.85 -8.13
N PRO A 471 24.66 16.98 -7.89
CA PRO A 471 25.86 17.33 -8.67
C PRO A 471 26.95 16.26 -8.57
N GLU A 472 27.50 15.81 -9.71
CA GLU A 472 28.53 14.75 -9.77
C GLU A 472 29.72 15.02 -8.84
N GLN A 473 30.14 16.30 -8.70
CA GLN A 473 31.22 16.69 -7.82
C GLN A 473 30.96 16.41 -6.34
N LEU A 474 29.72 16.65 -5.88
CA LEU A 474 29.32 16.41 -4.49
C LEU A 474 29.26 14.89 -4.21
N VAL A 475 28.68 14.13 -5.14
CA VAL A 475 28.63 12.66 -5.07
C VAL A 475 30.04 12.06 -5.07
N MET A 476 30.94 12.57 -5.92
CA MET A 476 32.32 12.11 -5.99
C MET A 476 33.07 12.35 -4.68
N GLN A 477 32.89 13.52 -4.06
CA GLN A 477 33.52 13.83 -2.77
C GLN A 477 33.04 12.87 -1.68
N GLY A 478 31.73 12.65 -1.56
CA GLY A 478 31.14 11.69 -0.61
C GLY A 478 31.64 10.25 -0.82
N LEU A 479 31.77 9.83 -2.08
CA LEU A 479 32.32 8.50 -2.41
C LEU A 479 33.79 8.36 -2.01
N LEU A 480 34.63 9.39 -2.23
CA LEU A 480 36.03 9.32 -1.84
C LEU A 480 36.22 9.26 -0.32
N GLU A 481 35.36 9.93 0.44
CA GLU A 481 35.33 9.82 1.91
C GLU A 481 34.91 8.40 2.35
N GLU A 482 33.88 7.83 1.72
CA GLU A 482 33.45 6.45 1.95
C GLU A 482 34.54 5.45 1.62
N TYR A 483 35.22 5.59 0.46
CA TYR A 483 36.29 4.71 0.03
C TYR A 483 37.53 4.79 0.94
N SER A 484 37.81 5.97 1.50
CA SER A 484 38.90 6.14 2.45
C SER A 484 38.57 5.53 3.81
N ALA A 485 37.31 5.60 4.22
CA ALA A 485 36.83 4.98 5.47
C ALA A 485 36.78 3.44 5.37
N ARG A 486 36.55 2.90 4.14
CA ARG A 486 36.47 1.46 3.86
C ARG A 486 37.42 1.11 2.71
N PRO A 487 38.72 1.04 2.95
CA PRO A 487 39.72 0.86 1.89
C PRO A 487 39.63 -0.53 1.23
N PHE A 488 38.87 -1.45 1.80
CA PHE A 488 38.67 -2.79 1.30
C PHE A 488 37.21 -3.23 1.44
N VAL A 489 36.64 -3.80 0.37
CA VAL A 489 35.25 -4.27 0.35
C VAL A 489 35.15 -5.56 -0.45
N ILE A 490 34.36 -6.52 0.08
CA ILE A 490 33.95 -7.71 -0.67
C ILE A 490 32.48 -7.53 -1.08
N GLU A 491 32.23 -7.71 -2.36
CA GLU A 491 30.89 -7.67 -2.98
C GLU A 491 30.59 -8.99 -3.68
N PHE A 492 29.32 -9.21 -3.99
CA PHE A 492 28.86 -10.45 -4.58
C PHE A 492 28.14 -10.20 -5.89
N GLU A 493 28.56 -10.88 -6.95
CA GLU A 493 27.99 -10.74 -8.29
C GLU A 493 27.71 -12.10 -8.93
N SER A 494 26.67 -12.19 -9.76
CA SER A 494 26.36 -13.40 -10.53
C SER A 494 26.92 -13.27 -11.93
N LEU A 495 28.07 -13.88 -12.18
CA LEU A 495 28.79 -13.83 -13.45
C LEU A 495 28.72 -15.18 -14.16
N GLU A 496 28.43 -15.19 -15.47
CA GLU A 496 28.49 -16.40 -16.29
C GLU A 496 29.92 -16.62 -16.81
N GLY A 497 30.44 -17.83 -16.60
CA GLY A 497 31.76 -18.23 -17.11
C GLY A 497 32.95 -17.42 -16.58
N ALA A 498 32.74 -16.64 -15.55
CA ALA A 498 33.76 -15.78 -14.93
C ALA A 498 34.53 -16.52 -13.82
N PRO A 499 35.73 -16.05 -13.45
CA PRO A 499 36.47 -16.58 -12.31
C PRO A 499 35.68 -16.49 -10.99
N PHE A 500 36.08 -17.28 -9.98
CA PHE A 500 35.40 -17.30 -8.68
C PHE A 500 35.47 -15.96 -7.93
N TYR A 501 36.43 -15.09 -8.28
CA TYR A 501 36.47 -13.70 -7.86
C TYR A 501 37.06 -12.81 -8.98
N ARG A 502 36.77 -11.52 -8.90
CA ARG A 502 37.46 -10.46 -9.64
C ARG A 502 37.84 -9.32 -8.70
N VAL A 503 38.85 -8.57 -9.01
CA VAL A 503 39.30 -7.44 -8.20
C VAL A 503 39.46 -6.20 -9.06
N GLU A 504 39.04 -5.06 -8.53
CA GLU A 504 39.21 -3.73 -9.14
C GLU A 504 39.48 -2.69 -8.07
N GLN A 505 40.12 -1.59 -8.48
CA GLN A 505 40.41 -0.46 -7.59
C GLN A 505 39.54 0.74 -7.94
N TYR A 506 38.97 1.37 -6.92
CA TYR A 506 38.14 2.59 -6.98
C TYR A 506 38.78 3.67 -6.10
N GLY A 507 39.56 4.58 -6.69
CA GLY A 507 40.35 5.53 -5.89
C GLY A 507 41.23 4.82 -4.86
N PRO A 508 41.05 5.07 -3.54
CA PRO A 508 41.80 4.39 -2.48
C PRO A 508 41.25 3.01 -2.10
N GLN A 509 40.03 2.62 -2.58
CA GLN A 509 39.38 1.39 -2.22
C GLN A 509 39.67 0.24 -3.20
N VAL A 510 39.98 -0.93 -2.67
CA VAL A 510 40.08 -2.20 -3.41
C VAL A 510 38.78 -2.98 -3.18
N ARG A 511 38.13 -3.40 -4.26
CA ARG A 511 36.92 -4.24 -4.22
C ARG A 511 37.20 -5.60 -4.82
N VAL A 512 36.77 -6.63 -4.10
CA VAL A 512 36.74 -8.00 -4.58
C VAL A 512 35.31 -8.43 -4.76
N TRP A 513 34.92 -8.82 -5.97
CA TRP A 513 33.63 -9.42 -6.26
C TRP A 513 33.74 -10.93 -6.26
N VAL A 514 32.97 -11.60 -5.42
CA VAL A 514 32.86 -13.06 -5.38
C VAL A 514 31.70 -13.49 -6.29
N ASN A 515 31.98 -14.43 -7.18
CA ASN A 515 30.97 -14.91 -8.13
C ASN A 515 29.99 -15.88 -7.45
N ARG A 516 28.73 -15.44 -7.28
CA ARG A 516 27.67 -16.24 -6.65
C ARG A 516 27.32 -17.53 -7.40
N ARG A 517 27.62 -17.63 -8.69
CA ARG A 517 27.36 -18.84 -9.50
C ARG A 517 28.49 -19.85 -9.44
N HIS A 518 29.65 -19.48 -8.97
CA HIS A 518 30.79 -20.37 -8.86
C HIS A 518 30.66 -21.27 -7.63
N ARG A 519 31.03 -22.54 -7.74
CA ARG A 519 30.96 -23.52 -6.62
C ARG A 519 31.73 -23.10 -5.38
N PHE A 520 32.76 -22.31 -5.49
CA PHE A 520 33.42 -21.70 -4.33
C PHE A 520 32.41 -20.95 -3.44
N TYR A 521 31.48 -20.19 -4.03
CA TYR A 521 30.46 -19.47 -3.27
C TYR A 521 29.39 -20.44 -2.73
N THR A 522 28.83 -21.30 -3.58
CA THR A 522 27.70 -22.16 -3.21
C THR A 522 28.07 -23.24 -2.22
N ASP A 523 29.24 -23.87 -2.39
CA ASP A 523 29.60 -25.07 -1.65
C ASP A 523 30.50 -24.77 -0.44
N ILE A 524 31.28 -23.67 -0.48
CA ILE A 524 32.22 -23.32 0.59
C ILE A 524 31.82 -22.05 1.30
N TYR A 525 31.73 -20.91 0.57
CA TYR A 525 31.59 -19.60 1.20
C TYR A 525 30.24 -19.42 1.89
N SER A 526 29.13 -19.83 1.25
CA SER A 526 27.77 -19.68 1.80
C SER A 526 27.52 -20.53 3.04
N SER A 527 28.16 -21.71 3.13
CA SER A 527 28.05 -22.65 4.25
C SER A 527 29.10 -22.45 5.33
N ALA A 528 30.11 -21.57 5.08
CA ALA A 528 31.19 -21.32 6.03
C ALA A 528 30.71 -20.67 7.33
N ASP A 529 31.22 -21.13 8.46
CA ASP A 529 31.07 -20.42 9.72
C ASP A 529 31.79 -19.05 9.73
N ALA A 530 31.55 -18.22 10.72
CA ALA A 530 32.11 -16.86 10.79
C ALA A 530 33.65 -16.84 10.72
N ARG A 531 34.33 -17.82 11.36
CA ARG A 531 35.80 -17.90 11.41
C ARG A 531 36.37 -18.30 10.05
N LEU A 532 35.80 -19.33 9.41
CA LEU A 532 36.21 -19.79 8.09
C LEU A 532 35.95 -18.73 7.04
N ARG A 533 34.78 -18.07 7.11
CA ARG A 533 34.44 -16.98 6.19
C ARG A 533 35.45 -15.82 6.29
N SER A 534 35.76 -15.35 7.51
CA SER A 534 36.78 -14.31 7.70
C SER A 534 38.16 -14.74 7.17
N ALA A 535 38.53 -16.01 7.30
CA ALA A 535 39.77 -16.54 6.76
C ALA A 535 39.77 -16.55 5.22
N LEU A 536 38.66 -16.94 4.58
CA LEU A 536 38.48 -16.91 3.13
C LEU A 536 38.53 -15.47 2.60
N GLU A 537 37.90 -14.53 3.30
CA GLU A 537 37.91 -13.12 2.94
C GLU A 537 39.31 -12.50 3.05
N LEU A 538 40.05 -12.83 4.11
CA LEU A 538 41.46 -12.42 4.24
C LEU A 538 42.34 -13.01 3.14
N LEU A 539 42.09 -14.26 2.73
CA LEU A 539 42.78 -14.88 1.59
C LEU A 539 42.45 -14.13 0.30
N LEU A 540 41.17 -13.87 0.00
CA LEU A 540 40.74 -13.11 -1.17
C LEU A 540 41.32 -11.68 -1.16
N PHE A 541 41.35 -11.03 0.02
CA PHE A 541 42.01 -9.73 0.20
C PHE A 541 43.48 -9.79 -0.20
N THR A 542 44.21 -10.76 0.33
CA THR A 542 45.64 -10.91 0.07
C THR A 542 45.91 -11.13 -1.43
N LEU A 543 45.16 -12.05 -2.04
CA LEU A 543 45.25 -12.33 -3.47
C LEU A 543 44.88 -11.11 -4.31
N GLY A 544 43.78 -10.44 -4.00
CA GLY A 544 43.32 -9.25 -4.69
C GLY A 544 44.30 -8.07 -4.57
N THR A 545 44.88 -7.86 -3.41
CA THR A 545 45.91 -6.82 -3.21
C THR A 545 47.16 -7.10 -4.03
N CYS A 546 47.64 -8.35 -4.04
CA CYS A 546 48.78 -8.76 -4.87
C CYS A 546 48.50 -8.54 -6.36
N GLU A 547 47.28 -8.81 -6.85
CA GLU A 547 46.88 -8.58 -8.23
C GLU A 547 46.81 -7.10 -8.57
N VAL A 548 46.22 -6.27 -7.73
CA VAL A 548 46.12 -4.81 -7.92
C VAL A 548 47.48 -4.14 -7.87
N GLU A 549 48.40 -4.58 -7.03
CA GLU A 549 49.75 -4.03 -6.91
C GLU A 549 50.73 -4.53 -8.00
N SER A 550 50.34 -5.56 -8.79
CA SER A 550 51.18 -6.14 -9.84
C SER A 550 51.12 -5.31 -11.12
N GLU A 551 52.20 -5.27 -11.92
CA GLU A 551 52.28 -4.55 -13.19
C GLU A 551 52.90 -5.41 -14.30
N GLY A 552 52.57 -5.11 -15.57
CA GLY A 552 53.13 -5.78 -16.74
C GLY A 552 52.87 -7.29 -16.78
N ASP A 553 53.95 -8.05 -16.99
CA ASP A 553 53.84 -9.55 -17.09
C ASP A 553 53.26 -10.18 -15.81
N ARG A 554 53.50 -9.54 -14.69
CA ARG A 554 52.97 -10.02 -13.40
C ARG A 554 51.43 -9.79 -13.26
N GLU A 555 50.93 -8.72 -13.84
CA GLU A 555 49.48 -8.47 -13.89
C GLU A 555 48.81 -9.53 -14.79
N LEU A 556 49.42 -9.79 -15.94
CA LEU A 556 48.95 -10.87 -16.85
C LEU A 556 48.99 -12.24 -16.18
N PHE A 557 50.05 -12.53 -15.43
CA PHE A 557 50.19 -13.78 -14.68
C PHE A 557 49.02 -13.96 -13.69
N TYR A 558 48.69 -12.98 -12.85
CA TYR A 558 47.60 -13.09 -11.92
C TYR A 558 46.24 -13.26 -12.61
N SER A 559 46.01 -12.58 -13.72
CA SER A 559 44.77 -12.70 -14.50
C SER A 559 44.58 -14.11 -15.08
N VAL A 560 45.65 -14.70 -15.62
CA VAL A 560 45.64 -16.06 -16.17
C VAL A 560 45.48 -17.09 -15.06
N GLU A 561 46.28 -16.98 -14.00
CA GLU A 561 46.24 -17.90 -12.86
C GLU A 561 44.89 -17.88 -12.16
N ARG A 562 44.27 -16.72 -11.97
CA ARG A 562 42.94 -16.61 -11.37
C ARG A 562 41.89 -17.41 -12.18
N THR A 563 41.99 -17.39 -13.50
CA THR A 563 41.10 -18.17 -14.38
C THR A 563 41.36 -19.66 -14.23
N GLU A 564 42.64 -20.06 -14.17
CA GLU A 564 43.03 -21.45 -13.98
C GLU A 564 42.66 -21.98 -12.60
N TRP A 565 42.88 -21.19 -11.54
CA TRP A 565 42.44 -21.53 -10.18
C TRP A 565 40.92 -21.71 -10.10
N SER A 566 40.15 -20.85 -10.75
CA SER A 566 38.69 -20.99 -10.84
C SER A 566 38.29 -22.33 -11.43
N ARG A 567 38.83 -22.65 -12.58
CA ARG A 567 38.51 -23.88 -13.30
C ARG A 567 38.86 -25.13 -12.50
N ARG A 568 40.04 -25.13 -11.88
CA ARG A 568 40.50 -26.26 -11.05
C ARG A 568 39.64 -26.41 -9.79
N LEU A 569 39.36 -25.31 -9.13
CA LEU A 569 38.53 -25.29 -7.91
C LEU A 569 37.12 -25.82 -8.19
N GLU A 570 36.49 -25.37 -9.28
CA GLU A 570 35.17 -25.83 -9.69
C GLU A 570 35.18 -27.35 -10.00
N THR A 571 36.20 -27.81 -10.69
CA THR A 571 36.36 -29.27 -11.01
C THR A 571 36.52 -30.10 -9.75
N VAL A 572 37.39 -29.69 -8.82
CA VAL A 572 37.64 -30.44 -7.58
C VAL A 572 36.42 -30.46 -6.67
N LEU A 573 35.72 -29.35 -6.54
CA LEU A 573 34.47 -29.29 -5.76
C LEU A 573 33.39 -30.19 -6.34
N ALA A 574 33.26 -30.24 -7.68
CA ALA A 574 32.33 -31.16 -8.32
C ALA A 574 32.69 -32.64 -8.10
N LEU A 575 33.98 -32.96 -7.95
CA LEU A 575 34.42 -34.33 -7.62
C LEU A 575 34.15 -34.68 -6.15
N LEU A 576 34.35 -33.73 -5.21
CA LEU A 576 34.05 -33.93 -3.79
C LEU A 576 32.57 -34.26 -3.56
N ASP A 577 31.66 -33.57 -4.22
CA ASP A 577 30.22 -33.87 -4.12
C ASP A 577 29.87 -35.28 -4.61
N ARG A 578 30.54 -35.74 -5.71
CA ARG A 578 30.34 -37.12 -6.19
C ARG A 578 30.83 -38.17 -5.21
N HIS A 579 31.95 -37.92 -4.53
CA HIS A 579 32.46 -38.83 -3.50
C HIS A 579 31.55 -38.88 -2.27
N ALA A 580 31.09 -37.74 -1.78
CA ALA A 580 30.14 -37.64 -0.66
C ALA A 580 28.83 -38.39 -0.97
N SER A 581 28.29 -38.23 -2.18
CA SER A 581 27.04 -38.92 -2.57
C SER A 581 27.22 -40.44 -2.73
N VAL A 582 28.42 -40.94 -2.99
CA VAL A 582 28.71 -42.37 -3.07
C VAL A 582 28.90 -42.99 -1.66
N GLU A 583 29.53 -42.25 -0.74
CA GLU A 583 29.64 -42.65 0.66
C GLU A 583 28.29 -42.69 1.36
N ASP A 584 27.43 -41.69 1.15
CA ASP A 584 26.06 -41.68 1.68
C ASP A 584 25.20 -42.83 1.13
N ALA A 585 25.32 -43.13 -0.17
CA ALA A 585 24.63 -44.26 -0.76
C ALA A 585 25.16 -45.61 -0.25
N GLY A 586 26.47 -45.71 -0.01
CA GLY A 586 27.11 -46.89 0.61
C GLY A 586 26.67 -47.10 2.07
N SER A 587 26.58 -46.04 2.83
CA SER A 587 26.11 -46.09 4.26
C SER A 587 24.63 -46.45 4.34
N ALA A 588 23.77 -45.88 3.49
CA ALA A 588 22.34 -46.22 3.45
C ALA A 588 22.09 -47.67 3.00
N ALA A 589 22.94 -48.22 2.11
CA ALA A 589 22.87 -49.64 1.69
C ALA A 589 23.30 -50.57 2.84
N ALA A 590 24.33 -50.20 3.60
CA ALA A 590 24.79 -50.96 4.74
C ALA A 590 23.77 -50.99 5.89
N GLU A 591 23.12 -49.83 6.19
CA GLU A 591 22.04 -49.78 7.17
C GLU A 591 20.80 -50.59 6.74
N ALA A 592 20.47 -50.59 5.44
CA ALA A 592 19.37 -51.39 4.90
C ALA A 592 19.65 -52.90 4.99
N GLU A 593 20.92 -53.35 4.77
CA GLU A 593 21.34 -54.77 4.99
C GLU A 593 21.31 -55.15 6.47
N GLU A 594 21.69 -54.25 7.36
CA GLU A 594 21.67 -54.52 8.80
C GLU A 594 20.22 -54.63 9.33
N VAL A 595 19.31 -53.78 8.86
CA VAL A 595 17.86 -53.87 9.18
C VAL A 595 17.25 -55.15 8.64
N ALA A 596 17.55 -55.51 7.37
CA ALA A 596 17.05 -56.76 6.76
C ALA A 596 17.58 -58.02 7.47
N SER A 597 18.83 -57.99 7.98
CA SER A 597 19.40 -59.09 8.76
C SER A 597 18.79 -59.22 10.15
N ALA A 598 18.45 -58.08 10.80
CA ALA A 598 17.76 -58.04 12.10
C ALA A 598 16.31 -58.54 11.99
N GLU A 599 15.58 -58.20 10.93
CA GLU A 599 14.22 -58.71 10.71
C GLU A 599 14.21 -60.21 10.41
N SER A 600 15.17 -60.75 9.71
CA SER A 600 15.30 -62.20 9.46
C SER A 600 15.65 -63.01 10.71
N GLN A 601 16.35 -62.43 11.68
CA GLN A 601 16.65 -63.05 12.98
C GLN A 601 15.49 -62.97 13.98
N SER A 602 14.56 -62.06 13.81
CA SER A 602 13.37 -61.97 14.67
C SER A 602 12.19 -62.84 14.19
N ALA A 603 12.29 -63.39 12.97
CA ALA A 603 11.27 -64.27 12.37
C ALA A 603 11.61 -65.79 12.46
N ALA A 604 12.74 -66.13 13.05
CA ALA A 604 13.14 -67.52 13.34
C ALA A 604 13.05 -67.80 14.86
#